data_3f186ff6d965572ae94f8348a6e8a85c
#
_entry.id   3f186ff6d965572ae94f8348a6e8a85c
#
_cell.length_a   1.000
_cell.length_b   1.000
_cell.length_c   1.000
_cell.angle_alpha   90.00
_cell.angle_beta   90.00
_cell.angle_gamma   90.00
#
_symmetry.space_group_name_H-M   'P 1'
#
loop_
_entity.id
_entity.type
_entity.pdbx_description
1 polymer ?
#
loop_
_entity_poly.entity_id
_entity_poly.type
_entity_poly.pdbx_seq_one_letter_code
_entity_poly.pdbx_strand_id
1 'polypeptide(L)'
;MGSSAASEADLAIEAAGQWGMFTAAQATRLGLTRKRLTQLTAAGRIHHADTRGVYRFAGAPEDITLDTLRALWLALDPESFAGERIRRLHTGGTDAIVSHLAAAHYVHGLGSLHPDYLDFTVVAPRRTNNPLVRFRVTEHTSFQIVAGLPVTTIAQTVADLYSDGIDAGHLGDILTDALLSAAADMAAITAALDPLTDNNGRDTILHALSVVGAPESLAEANELLFASRR
;
A
#
# COMPACT_ATOMS: atom_id res chain seq x y z
N MET A 1 -20.46 -26.71 -22.40
CA MET A 1 -20.22 -26.78 -20.92
C MET A 1 -18.74 -26.68 -20.53
N GLY A 2 -17.77 -27.05 -21.38
CA GLY A 2 -16.34 -26.99 -21.07
C GLY A 2 -15.74 -25.59 -20.88
N SER A 3 -16.18 -24.60 -21.65
CA SER A 3 -15.61 -23.23 -21.64
C SER A 3 -15.80 -22.48 -20.31
N SER A 4 -16.95 -22.62 -19.63
CA SER A 4 -17.21 -21.90 -18.37
C SER A 4 -16.42 -22.46 -17.17
N ALA A 5 -16.19 -23.77 -17.15
CA ALA A 5 -15.40 -24.38 -16.07
C ALA A 5 -13.91 -24.07 -16.21
N ALA A 6 -13.39 -24.02 -17.43
CA ALA A 6 -12.03 -23.59 -17.72
C ALA A 6 -11.82 -22.11 -17.27
N SER A 7 -12.75 -21.22 -17.65
CA SER A 7 -12.70 -19.81 -17.25
C SER A 7 -12.75 -19.60 -15.72
N GLU A 8 -13.47 -20.44 -14.98
CA GLU A 8 -13.47 -20.38 -13.52
C GLU A 8 -12.14 -20.86 -12.92
N ALA A 9 -11.54 -21.89 -13.49
CA ALA A 9 -10.23 -22.36 -13.05
C ALA A 9 -9.15 -21.30 -13.33
N ASP A 10 -9.17 -20.70 -14.51
CA ASP A 10 -8.25 -19.62 -14.86
C ASP A 10 -8.42 -18.42 -13.92
N LEU A 11 -9.66 -18.02 -13.62
CA LEU A 11 -9.93 -16.95 -12.65
C LEU A 11 -9.44 -17.31 -11.25
N ALA A 12 -9.58 -18.56 -10.82
CA ALA A 12 -9.10 -19.00 -9.51
C ALA A 12 -7.57 -18.95 -9.41
N ILE A 13 -6.86 -19.29 -10.49
CA ILE A 13 -5.39 -19.20 -10.57
C ILE A 13 -4.94 -17.75 -10.46
N GLU A 14 -5.54 -16.84 -11.25
CA GLU A 14 -5.21 -15.41 -11.20
C GLU A 14 -5.56 -14.81 -9.83
N ALA A 15 -6.73 -15.13 -9.27
CA ALA A 15 -7.14 -14.66 -7.96
C ALA A 15 -6.20 -15.16 -6.84
N ALA A 16 -5.66 -16.36 -6.92
CA ALA A 16 -4.69 -16.87 -5.96
C ALA A 16 -3.42 -16.00 -5.91
N GLY A 17 -3.01 -15.40 -7.05
CA GLY A 17 -1.91 -14.45 -7.14
C GLY A 17 -2.25 -13.03 -6.64
N GLN A 18 -3.51 -12.78 -6.25
CA GLN A 18 -4.00 -11.49 -5.76
C GLN A 18 -4.96 -11.67 -4.57
N TRP A 19 -4.48 -12.36 -3.54
CA TRP A 19 -5.14 -12.57 -2.22
C TRP A 19 -6.49 -13.30 -2.27
N GLY A 20 -6.72 -14.09 -3.30
CA GLY A 20 -8.02 -14.74 -3.54
C GLY A 20 -9.12 -13.80 -4.03
N MET A 21 -8.80 -12.53 -4.27
CA MET A 21 -9.72 -11.51 -4.75
C MET A 21 -9.69 -11.39 -6.27
N PHE A 22 -10.76 -10.85 -6.84
CA PHE A 22 -10.84 -10.47 -8.25
C PHE A 22 -11.95 -9.44 -8.47
N THR A 23 -11.85 -8.69 -9.56
CA THR A 23 -12.90 -7.77 -9.96
C THR A 23 -13.89 -8.41 -10.94
N ALA A 24 -15.09 -7.86 -11.05
CA ALA A 24 -16.04 -8.26 -12.06
C ALA A 24 -15.51 -8.09 -13.50
N ALA A 25 -14.65 -7.09 -13.73
CA ALA A 25 -14.03 -6.84 -15.04
C ALA A 25 -12.99 -7.92 -15.37
N GLN A 26 -12.14 -8.31 -14.43
CA GLN A 26 -11.21 -9.43 -14.58
C GLN A 26 -11.94 -10.74 -14.90
N ALA A 27 -13.02 -11.04 -14.17
CA ALA A 27 -13.85 -12.21 -14.45
C ALA A 27 -14.44 -12.16 -15.87
N THR A 28 -14.92 -10.99 -16.30
CA THR A 28 -15.45 -10.80 -17.67
C THR A 28 -14.36 -10.99 -18.72
N ARG A 29 -13.16 -10.48 -18.47
CA ARG A 29 -11.98 -10.64 -19.34
C ARG A 29 -11.64 -12.12 -19.58
N LEU A 30 -11.86 -12.97 -18.58
CA LEU A 30 -11.68 -14.43 -18.68
C LEU A 30 -12.94 -15.17 -19.17
N GLY A 31 -13.98 -14.45 -19.62
CA GLY A 31 -15.17 -15.02 -20.21
C GLY A 31 -16.29 -15.41 -19.24
N LEU A 32 -16.19 -15.00 -17.95
CA LEU A 32 -17.29 -15.20 -17.02
C LEU A 32 -18.34 -14.11 -17.14
N THR A 33 -19.60 -14.50 -17.21
CA THR A 33 -20.71 -13.54 -17.27
C THR A 33 -21.13 -13.07 -15.86
N ARG A 34 -21.79 -11.90 -15.80
CA ARG A 34 -22.39 -11.44 -14.54
C ARG A 34 -23.38 -12.45 -13.94
N LYS A 35 -24.15 -13.13 -14.78
CA LYS A 35 -25.06 -14.21 -14.35
C LYS A 35 -24.29 -15.32 -13.66
N ARG A 36 -23.11 -15.69 -14.18
CA ARG A 36 -22.27 -16.73 -13.55
C ARG A 36 -21.73 -16.28 -12.21
N LEU A 37 -21.28 -15.04 -12.07
CA LEU A 37 -20.86 -14.48 -10.78
C LEU A 37 -22.00 -14.53 -9.75
N THR A 38 -23.23 -14.14 -10.13
CA THR A 38 -24.42 -14.25 -9.25
C THR A 38 -24.66 -15.70 -8.80
N GLN A 39 -24.53 -16.66 -9.70
CA GLN A 39 -24.69 -18.09 -9.37
C GLN A 39 -23.60 -18.58 -8.40
N LEU A 40 -22.34 -18.16 -8.61
CA LEU A 40 -21.23 -18.52 -7.72
C LEU A 40 -21.41 -17.91 -6.33
N THR A 41 -21.89 -16.67 -6.24
CA THR A 41 -22.22 -16.02 -4.97
C THR A 41 -23.36 -16.74 -4.25
N ALA A 42 -24.45 -17.07 -4.95
CA ALA A 42 -25.57 -17.81 -4.40
C ALA A 42 -25.19 -19.22 -3.92
N ALA A 43 -24.19 -19.84 -4.57
CA ALA A 43 -23.64 -21.14 -4.17
C ALA A 43 -22.56 -21.03 -3.06
N GLY A 44 -22.27 -19.84 -2.54
CA GLY A 44 -21.26 -19.61 -1.49
C GLY A 44 -19.82 -19.86 -1.95
N ARG A 45 -19.57 -19.94 -3.26
CA ARG A 45 -18.22 -20.19 -3.81
C ARG A 45 -17.36 -18.91 -3.88
N ILE A 46 -18.01 -17.76 -3.97
CA ILE A 46 -17.40 -16.45 -3.90
C ILE A 46 -18.23 -15.52 -3.00
N HIS A 47 -17.61 -14.53 -2.41
CA HIS A 47 -18.24 -13.49 -1.61
C HIS A 47 -17.93 -12.11 -2.17
N HIS A 48 -18.79 -11.13 -1.91
CA HIS A 48 -18.45 -9.73 -2.14
C HIS A 48 -17.40 -9.29 -1.13
N ALA A 49 -16.37 -8.59 -1.60
CA ALA A 49 -15.51 -7.80 -0.73
C ALA A 49 -16.21 -6.48 -0.36
N ASP A 50 -15.66 -5.73 0.60
CA ASP A 50 -16.23 -4.44 1.04
C ASP A 50 -16.21 -3.37 -0.07
N THR A 51 -15.50 -3.61 -1.14
CA THR A 51 -15.41 -2.71 -2.29
C THR A 51 -16.30 -3.18 -3.43
N ARG A 52 -17.13 -2.28 -3.94
CA ARG A 52 -18.08 -2.57 -5.03
C ARG A 52 -17.36 -3.14 -6.25
N GLY A 53 -17.84 -4.27 -6.75
CA GLY A 53 -17.33 -4.92 -7.95
C GLY A 53 -16.10 -5.80 -7.72
N VAL A 54 -15.68 -5.95 -6.47
CA VAL A 54 -14.62 -6.87 -6.06
C VAL A 54 -15.26 -8.06 -5.34
N TYR A 55 -14.73 -9.23 -5.63
CA TYR A 55 -15.15 -10.51 -5.06
C TYR A 55 -13.93 -11.24 -4.49
N ARG A 56 -14.21 -12.20 -3.60
CA ARG A 56 -13.21 -13.13 -3.06
C ARG A 56 -13.70 -14.56 -3.22
N PHE A 57 -12.83 -15.48 -3.53
CA PHE A 57 -13.13 -16.91 -3.47
C PHE A 57 -13.32 -17.37 -2.02
N ALA A 58 -14.34 -18.19 -1.78
CA ALA A 58 -14.56 -18.82 -0.48
C ALA A 58 -13.36 -19.68 -0.10
N GLY A 59 -12.91 -19.56 1.15
CA GLY A 59 -11.74 -20.26 1.67
C GLY A 59 -10.40 -19.64 1.33
N ALA A 60 -10.34 -18.53 0.58
CA ALA A 60 -9.11 -17.74 0.46
C ALA A 60 -8.75 -17.11 1.82
N PRO A 61 -7.45 -17.06 2.17
CA PRO A 61 -7.02 -16.41 3.41
C PRO A 61 -7.52 -14.97 3.50
N GLU A 62 -7.93 -14.56 4.69
CA GLU A 62 -8.35 -13.20 4.99
C GLU A 62 -7.28 -12.47 5.79
N ASP A 63 -7.15 -11.17 5.52
CA ASP A 63 -6.28 -10.26 6.23
C ASP A 63 -7.10 -9.01 6.58
N ILE A 64 -7.62 -8.97 7.80
CA ILE A 64 -8.51 -7.91 8.28
C ILE A 64 -7.87 -6.52 8.10
N THR A 65 -6.55 -6.41 8.22
CA THR A 65 -5.83 -5.16 8.10
C THR A 65 -5.70 -4.68 6.66
N LEU A 66 -5.39 -5.58 5.73
CA LEU A 66 -5.02 -5.21 4.36
C LEU A 66 -6.14 -5.42 3.34
N ASP A 67 -7.18 -6.20 3.63
CA ASP A 67 -8.13 -6.63 2.61
C ASP A 67 -8.96 -5.49 2.02
N THR A 68 -9.35 -4.51 2.84
CA THR A 68 -10.04 -3.31 2.34
C THR A 68 -9.14 -2.52 1.39
N LEU A 69 -7.86 -2.34 1.74
CA LEU A 69 -6.88 -1.64 0.92
C LEU A 69 -6.60 -2.38 -0.39
N ARG A 70 -6.47 -3.71 -0.33
CA ARG A 70 -6.29 -4.59 -1.50
C ARG A 70 -7.47 -4.54 -2.46
N ALA A 71 -8.69 -4.63 -1.93
CA ALA A 71 -9.91 -4.54 -2.71
C ALA A 71 -10.06 -3.19 -3.40
N LEU A 72 -9.77 -2.09 -2.68
CA LEU A 72 -9.77 -0.75 -3.25
C LEU A 72 -8.71 -0.60 -4.34
N TRP A 73 -7.49 -1.05 -4.09
CA TRP A 73 -6.42 -0.99 -5.09
C TRP A 73 -6.81 -1.76 -6.37
N LEU A 74 -7.37 -2.98 -6.27
CA LEU A 74 -7.89 -3.70 -7.43
C LEU A 74 -8.98 -2.91 -8.16
N ALA A 75 -9.89 -2.26 -7.44
CA ALA A 75 -10.96 -1.46 -8.03
C ALA A 75 -10.47 -0.20 -8.77
N LEU A 76 -9.26 0.30 -8.47
CA LEU A 76 -8.68 1.46 -9.17
C LEU A 76 -8.27 1.16 -10.62
N ASP A 77 -7.96 -0.08 -10.95
CA ASP A 77 -7.70 -0.58 -12.30
C ASP A 77 -8.35 -1.96 -12.45
N PRO A 78 -9.69 -2.00 -12.66
CA PRO A 78 -10.45 -3.22 -12.48
C PRO A 78 -10.25 -4.27 -13.58
N GLU A 79 -9.62 -3.94 -14.70
CA GLU A 79 -9.37 -4.86 -15.81
C GLU A 79 -8.03 -5.59 -15.67
N SER A 80 -7.04 -4.92 -15.06
CA SER A 80 -5.68 -5.46 -14.94
C SER A 80 -5.54 -6.35 -13.72
N PHE A 81 -4.90 -7.52 -13.85
CA PHE A 81 -4.52 -8.35 -12.72
C PHE A 81 -3.35 -7.74 -11.93
N ALA A 82 -3.28 -8.04 -10.63
CA ALA A 82 -2.22 -7.50 -9.76
C ALA A 82 -0.81 -7.75 -10.31
N GLY A 83 -0.54 -8.97 -10.80
CA GLY A 83 0.74 -9.30 -11.41
C GLY A 83 1.08 -8.49 -12.66
N GLU A 84 0.08 -8.12 -13.47
CA GLU A 84 0.27 -7.25 -14.64
C GLU A 84 0.60 -5.83 -14.21
N ARG A 85 -0.10 -5.32 -13.20
CA ARG A 85 0.11 -3.98 -12.64
C ARG A 85 1.50 -3.84 -12.03
N ILE A 86 1.94 -4.82 -11.25
CA ILE A 86 3.28 -4.84 -10.65
C ILE A 86 4.37 -4.93 -11.73
N ARG A 87 4.20 -5.78 -12.75
CA ARG A 87 5.15 -5.82 -13.88
C ARG A 87 5.22 -4.49 -14.61
N ARG A 88 4.08 -3.82 -14.81
CA ARG A 88 4.04 -2.47 -15.42
C ARG A 88 4.88 -1.48 -14.64
N LEU A 89 4.77 -1.45 -13.30
CA LEU A 89 5.59 -0.60 -12.44
C LEU A 89 7.09 -0.90 -12.57
N HIS A 90 7.48 -2.17 -12.58
CA HIS A 90 8.88 -2.58 -12.74
C HIS A 90 9.48 -2.22 -14.12
N THR A 91 8.65 -2.02 -15.13
CA THR A 91 9.09 -1.61 -16.48
C THR A 91 8.97 -0.09 -16.72
N GLY A 92 8.85 0.70 -15.65
CA GLY A 92 8.78 2.16 -15.74
C GLY A 92 7.39 2.72 -16.08
N GLY A 93 6.36 1.87 -16.06
CA GLY A 93 4.97 2.32 -16.15
C GLY A 93 4.46 2.88 -14.83
N THR A 94 3.20 3.33 -14.83
CA THR A 94 2.59 4.00 -13.68
C THR A 94 1.41 3.22 -13.13
N ASP A 95 1.18 3.33 -11.82
CA ASP A 95 0.02 2.80 -11.12
C ASP A 95 -0.29 3.65 -9.88
N ALA A 96 -1.37 3.32 -9.17
CA ALA A 96 -1.66 3.87 -7.86
C ALA A 96 -0.80 3.17 -6.80
N ILE A 97 -0.05 3.94 -6.02
CA ILE A 97 0.86 3.47 -4.98
C ILE A 97 0.30 3.88 -3.63
N VAL A 98 0.14 2.94 -2.70
CA VAL A 98 -0.30 3.24 -1.33
C VAL A 98 0.70 4.16 -0.66
N SER A 99 0.24 5.23 -0.01
CA SER A 99 1.11 6.29 0.51
C SER A 99 0.60 6.93 1.81
N HIS A 100 1.35 7.88 2.35
CA HIS A 100 0.98 8.68 3.52
C HIS A 100 0.59 7.81 4.73
N LEU A 101 -0.45 8.20 5.50
CA LEU A 101 -0.91 7.45 6.66
C LEU A 101 -1.42 6.04 6.32
N ALA A 102 -1.99 5.83 5.13
CA ALA A 102 -2.41 4.50 4.71
C ALA A 102 -1.21 3.55 4.57
N ALA A 103 -0.08 4.04 4.04
CA ALA A 103 1.16 3.28 3.98
C ALA A 103 1.75 3.04 5.38
N ALA A 104 1.88 4.09 6.19
CA ALA A 104 2.44 4.01 7.53
C ALA A 104 1.67 3.02 8.40
N HIS A 105 0.35 3.23 8.53
CA HIS A 105 -0.48 2.47 9.46
C HIS A 105 -0.76 1.04 8.99
N TYR A 106 -1.34 0.88 7.78
CA TYR A 106 -1.83 -0.44 7.33
C TYR A 106 -0.73 -1.34 6.79
N VAL A 107 0.27 -0.78 6.10
CA VAL A 107 1.26 -1.61 5.39
C VAL A 107 2.57 -1.73 6.16
N HIS A 108 3.07 -0.63 6.71
CA HIS A 108 4.33 -0.64 7.47
C HIS A 108 4.14 -0.91 8.95
N GLY A 109 2.91 -0.75 9.50
CA GLY A 109 2.63 -0.94 10.92
C GLY A 109 3.34 0.08 11.81
N LEU A 110 3.43 1.35 11.37
CA LEU A 110 4.17 2.42 12.03
C LEU A 110 3.22 3.47 12.63
N GLY A 111 3.56 3.89 13.86
CA GLY A 111 2.82 4.92 14.58
C GLY A 111 1.43 4.47 15.03
N SER A 112 0.74 5.38 15.72
CA SER A 112 -0.58 5.13 16.33
C SER A 112 -1.74 5.81 15.61
N LEU A 113 -1.45 6.68 14.63
CA LEU A 113 -2.49 7.40 13.90
C LEU A 113 -3.26 6.50 12.94
N HIS A 114 -4.58 6.59 13.00
CA HIS A 114 -5.47 5.95 12.02
C HIS A 114 -5.76 6.91 10.87
N PRO A 115 -5.63 6.48 9.62
CA PRO A 115 -5.94 7.33 8.48
C PRO A 115 -7.46 7.53 8.31
N ASP A 116 -7.89 8.78 8.11
CA ASP A 116 -9.26 9.11 7.70
C ASP A 116 -9.52 8.72 6.24
N TYR A 117 -8.47 8.69 5.44
CA TYR A 117 -8.49 8.38 4.01
C TYR A 117 -7.44 7.34 3.66
N LEU A 118 -7.73 6.55 2.64
CA LEU A 118 -6.76 5.67 2.02
C LEU A 118 -6.09 6.43 0.87
N ASP A 119 -4.89 6.92 1.15
CA ASP A 119 -4.11 7.71 0.21
C ASP A 119 -3.41 6.84 -0.82
N PHE A 120 -3.54 7.24 -2.08
CA PHE A 120 -2.82 6.66 -3.20
C PHE A 120 -2.07 7.73 -3.97
N THR A 121 -0.78 7.59 -4.08
CA THR A 121 0.05 8.43 -4.94
C THR A 121 -0.09 7.97 -6.40
N VAL A 122 -0.31 8.94 -7.29
CA VAL A 122 -0.50 8.74 -8.74
C VAL A 122 0.26 9.81 -9.52
N VAL A 123 0.69 9.52 -10.75
CA VAL A 123 1.41 10.49 -11.60
C VAL A 123 0.48 11.46 -12.34
N ALA A 124 -0.80 11.14 -12.45
CA ALA A 124 -1.79 11.99 -13.12
C ALA A 124 -3.06 12.08 -12.28
N PRO A 125 -3.76 13.23 -12.30
CA PRO A 125 -5.00 13.40 -11.56
C PRO A 125 -6.03 12.31 -11.89
N ARG A 126 -6.58 11.69 -10.86
CA ARG A 126 -7.65 10.69 -10.94
C ARG A 126 -8.85 11.15 -10.12
N ARG A 127 -10.02 10.63 -10.48
CA ARG A 127 -11.27 10.86 -9.73
C ARG A 127 -11.83 9.53 -9.27
N THR A 128 -12.46 9.54 -8.10
CA THR A 128 -13.17 8.38 -7.53
C THR A 128 -14.45 8.86 -6.88
N ASN A 129 -15.46 8.01 -6.87
CA ASN A 129 -16.69 8.22 -6.10
C ASN A 129 -16.62 7.57 -4.71
N ASN A 130 -15.50 6.93 -4.38
CA ASN A 130 -15.30 6.35 -3.06
C ASN A 130 -14.79 7.43 -2.09
N PRO A 131 -15.55 7.78 -1.05
CA PRO A 131 -15.18 8.85 -0.11
C PRO A 131 -13.95 8.51 0.74
N LEU A 132 -13.60 7.24 0.86
CA LEU A 132 -12.42 6.80 1.62
C LEU A 132 -11.11 6.94 0.83
N VAL A 133 -11.17 7.12 -0.49
CA VAL A 133 -9.98 7.17 -1.34
C VAL A 133 -9.59 8.60 -1.65
N ARG A 134 -8.33 8.94 -1.40
CA ARG A 134 -7.73 10.22 -1.75
C ARG A 134 -6.53 9.99 -2.67
N PHE A 135 -6.47 10.75 -3.78
CA PHE A 135 -5.34 10.70 -4.68
C PHE A 135 -4.38 11.85 -4.41
N ARG A 136 -3.10 11.52 -4.32
CA ARG A 136 -1.97 12.43 -4.22
C ARG A 136 -1.23 12.42 -5.54
N VAL A 137 -1.06 13.57 -6.16
CA VAL A 137 -0.41 13.68 -7.48
C VAL A 137 1.04 14.09 -7.30
N THR A 138 1.97 13.26 -7.79
CA THR A 138 3.39 13.58 -7.85
C THR A 138 4.03 12.90 -9.06
N GLU A 139 5.05 13.51 -9.64
CA GLU A 139 5.77 12.96 -10.78
C GLU A 139 6.70 11.82 -10.37
N HIS A 140 7.24 11.87 -9.17
CA HIS A 140 8.21 10.91 -8.65
C HIS A 140 7.84 10.45 -7.26
N THR A 141 7.91 9.15 -7.03
CA THR A 141 7.79 8.56 -5.70
C THR A 141 8.63 7.30 -5.60
N SER A 142 9.30 7.13 -4.48
CA SER A 142 10.02 5.89 -4.17
C SER A 142 9.04 4.89 -3.58
N PHE A 143 8.97 3.69 -4.15
CA PHE A 143 8.06 2.64 -3.71
C PHE A 143 8.73 1.28 -3.65
N GLN A 144 8.07 0.36 -2.99
CA GLN A 144 8.42 -1.06 -2.89
C GLN A 144 7.16 -1.91 -2.94
N ILE A 145 7.29 -3.22 -3.12
CA ILE A 145 6.16 -4.14 -3.04
C ILE A 145 6.15 -4.78 -1.65
N VAL A 146 5.10 -4.53 -0.88
CA VAL A 146 4.89 -5.12 0.46
C VAL A 146 3.56 -5.84 0.47
N ALA A 147 3.55 -7.09 0.91
CA ALA A 147 2.35 -7.94 0.95
C ALA A 147 1.56 -7.96 -0.38
N GLY A 148 2.27 -7.79 -1.51
CA GLY A 148 1.70 -7.76 -2.86
C GLY A 148 1.13 -6.40 -3.31
N LEU A 149 1.19 -5.36 -2.48
CA LEU A 149 0.78 -3.99 -2.82
C LEU A 149 1.99 -3.12 -3.14
N PRO A 150 1.92 -2.24 -4.15
CA PRO A 150 2.89 -1.16 -4.28
C PRO A 150 2.63 -0.11 -3.21
N VAL A 151 3.64 0.20 -2.43
CA VAL A 151 3.58 1.13 -1.30
C VAL A 151 4.81 2.01 -1.29
N THR A 152 4.69 3.28 -0.89
CA THR A 152 5.84 4.16 -0.72
C THR A 152 6.85 3.54 0.27
N THR A 153 8.15 3.69 0.01
CA THR A 153 9.17 3.28 0.98
C THR A 153 8.93 4.02 2.31
N ILE A 154 9.43 3.50 3.41
CA ILE A 154 9.26 4.16 4.72
C ILE A 154 9.86 5.58 4.69
N ALA A 155 11.01 5.77 4.05
CA ALA A 155 11.62 7.09 3.89
C ALA A 155 10.71 8.05 3.10
N GLN A 156 10.12 7.59 1.99
CA GLN A 156 9.16 8.38 1.23
C GLN A 156 7.88 8.64 2.03
N THR A 157 7.38 7.64 2.76
CA THR A 157 6.18 7.78 3.61
C THR A 157 6.40 8.87 4.69
N VAL A 158 7.56 8.89 5.33
CA VAL A 158 7.94 9.91 6.31
C VAL A 158 7.98 11.30 5.66
N ALA A 159 8.59 11.42 4.48
CA ALA A 159 8.65 12.68 3.74
C ALA A 159 7.25 13.18 3.31
N ASP A 160 6.39 12.27 2.85
CA ASP A 160 5.01 12.58 2.49
C ASP A 160 4.22 13.13 3.69
N LEU A 161 4.35 12.48 4.86
CA LEU A 161 3.68 12.90 6.09
C LEU A 161 4.22 14.22 6.63
N TYR A 162 5.53 14.42 6.54
CA TYR A 162 6.15 15.70 6.91
C TYR A 162 5.62 16.85 6.04
N SER A 163 5.53 16.64 4.74
CA SER A 163 4.96 17.62 3.79
C SER A 163 3.48 17.92 4.07
N ASP A 164 2.73 16.96 4.59
CA ASP A 164 1.33 17.13 5.01
C ASP A 164 1.20 17.87 6.36
N GLY A 165 2.32 18.18 7.02
CA GLY A 165 2.33 18.90 8.29
C GLY A 165 1.99 18.04 9.50
N ILE A 166 2.38 16.76 9.49
CA ILE A 166 2.26 15.90 10.68
C ILE A 166 3.02 16.55 11.86
N ASP A 167 2.43 16.52 13.05
CA ASP A 167 3.11 17.06 14.23
C ASP A 167 4.31 16.21 14.66
N ALA A 168 5.24 16.82 15.40
CA ALA A 168 6.49 16.19 15.78
C ALA A 168 6.31 14.95 16.68
N GLY A 169 5.22 14.89 17.46
CA GLY A 169 4.93 13.72 18.32
C GLY A 169 4.57 12.50 17.50
N HIS A 170 3.59 12.62 16.61
CA HIS A 170 3.19 11.52 15.73
C HIS A 170 4.30 11.13 14.75
N LEU A 171 5.07 12.10 14.25
CA LEU A 171 6.26 11.81 13.45
C LEU A 171 7.29 11.03 14.25
N GLY A 172 7.51 11.40 15.51
CA GLY A 172 8.41 10.72 16.44
C GLY A 172 8.01 9.26 16.70
N ASP A 173 6.70 8.99 16.89
CA ASP A 173 6.19 7.62 17.03
C ASP A 173 6.51 6.77 15.80
N ILE A 174 6.21 7.29 14.60
CA ILE A 174 6.47 6.61 13.31
C ILE A 174 7.97 6.34 13.15
N LEU A 175 8.82 7.32 13.42
CA LEU A 175 10.27 7.20 13.34
C LEU A 175 10.81 6.18 14.36
N THR A 176 10.30 6.19 15.58
CA THR A 176 10.69 5.23 16.63
C THR A 176 10.40 3.81 16.17
N ASP A 177 9.19 3.53 15.71
CA ASP A 177 8.81 2.20 15.21
C ASP A 177 9.66 1.78 14.01
N ALA A 178 9.90 2.67 13.05
CA ALA A 178 10.70 2.39 11.86
C ALA A 178 12.17 2.05 12.19
N LEU A 179 12.76 2.78 13.12
CA LEU A 179 14.16 2.58 13.51
C LEU A 179 14.32 1.35 14.41
N LEU A 180 13.40 1.11 15.36
CA LEU A 180 13.41 -0.07 16.24
C LEU A 180 13.24 -1.37 15.48
N SER A 181 12.35 -1.39 14.50
CA SER A 181 12.12 -2.58 13.66
C SER A 181 13.22 -2.81 12.63
N ALA A 182 14.21 -1.89 12.54
CA ALA A 182 15.21 -1.89 11.47
C ALA A 182 14.59 -2.04 10.05
N ALA A 183 13.40 -1.52 9.88
CA ALA A 183 12.67 -1.53 8.60
C ALA A 183 13.12 -0.40 7.67
N ALA A 184 13.76 0.64 8.25
CA ALA A 184 14.29 1.78 7.49
C ALA A 184 15.68 2.18 7.98
N ASP A 185 16.52 2.63 7.02
CA ASP A 185 17.82 3.25 7.27
C ASP A 185 17.62 4.73 7.59
N MET A 186 18.11 5.20 8.71
CA MET A 186 18.07 6.61 9.09
C MET A 186 18.65 7.52 8.02
N ALA A 187 19.72 7.10 7.34
CA ALA A 187 20.31 7.88 6.25
C ALA A 187 19.35 8.04 5.07
N ALA A 188 18.55 7.01 4.75
CA ALA A 188 17.53 7.10 3.70
C ALA A 188 16.38 8.05 4.07
N ILE A 189 15.96 8.04 5.35
CA ILE A 189 14.94 8.96 5.86
C ILE A 189 15.47 10.40 5.83
N THR A 190 16.71 10.62 6.29
CA THR A 190 17.37 11.92 6.25
C THR A 190 17.40 12.47 4.83
N ALA A 191 17.87 11.67 3.87
CA ALA A 191 17.94 12.07 2.47
C ALA A 191 16.56 12.42 1.85
N ALA A 192 15.49 11.76 2.32
CA ALA A 192 14.12 12.05 1.88
C ALA A 192 13.57 13.34 2.50
N LEU A 193 14.01 13.71 3.71
CA LEU A 193 13.60 14.93 4.41
C LEU A 193 14.43 16.16 4.03
N ASP A 194 15.70 16.00 3.66
CA ASP A 194 16.60 17.11 3.34
C ASP A 194 16.01 18.13 2.38
N PRO A 195 15.36 17.75 1.26
CA PRO A 195 14.76 18.72 0.34
C PRO A 195 13.59 19.52 0.94
N LEU A 196 12.99 19.02 2.02
CA LEU A 196 11.82 19.59 2.68
C LEU A 196 12.19 20.45 3.92
N THR A 197 13.45 20.38 4.35
CA THR A 197 13.94 20.93 5.62
C THR A 197 15.19 21.79 5.44
N ASP A 198 15.46 22.30 4.26
CA ASP A 198 16.67 23.06 3.95
C ASP A 198 17.97 22.32 4.36
N ASN A 199 18.05 21.02 4.06
CA ASN A 199 19.12 20.10 4.44
C ASN A 199 19.27 19.86 5.98
N ASN A 200 18.18 20.01 6.73
CA ASN A 200 18.13 19.74 8.15
C ASN A 200 17.33 18.45 8.49
N GLY A 201 17.25 17.50 7.57
CA GLY A 201 16.48 16.26 7.73
C GLY A 201 16.89 15.48 8.97
N ARG A 202 18.20 15.36 9.25
CA ARG A 202 18.71 14.69 10.45
C ARG A 202 18.24 15.37 11.74
N ASP A 203 18.35 16.68 11.83
CA ASP A 203 17.94 17.43 13.01
C ASP A 203 16.42 17.36 13.22
N THR A 204 15.66 17.34 12.14
CA THR A 204 14.20 17.12 12.17
C THR A 204 13.85 15.74 12.76
N ILE A 205 14.55 14.68 12.37
CA ILE A 205 14.38 13.34 12.92
C ILE A 205 14.70 13.33 14.40
N LEU A 206 15.88 13.84 14.80
CA LEU A 206 16.32 13.86 16.19
C LEU A 206 15.37 14.68 17.08
N HIS A 207 14.87 15.80 16.58
CA HIS A 207 13.85 16.59 17.26
C HIS A 207 12.56 15.77 17.48
N ALA A 208 12.02 15.15 16.45
CA ALA A 208 10.80 14.35 16.56
C ALA A 208 10.97 13.18 17.54
N LEU A 209 12.11 12.47 17.49
CA LEU A 209 12.44 11.39 18.45
C LEU A 209 12.53 11.93 19.89
N SER A 210 13.12 13.12 20.10
CA SER A 210 13.22 13.74 21.43
C SER A 210 11.85 14.10 22.01
N VAL A 211 10.90 14.53 21.17
CA VAL A 211 9.54 14.90 21.60
C VAL A 211 8.80 13.70 22.20
N VAL A 212 9.03 12.49 21.68
CA VAL A 212 8.41 11.24 22.19
C VAL A 212 9.27 10.53 23.24
N GLY A 213 10.41 11.13 23.61
CA GLY A 213 11.31 10.54 24.62
C GLY A 213 12.02 9.26 24.14
N ALA A 214 12.19 9.10 22.82
CA ALA A 214 12.97 7.97 22.31
C ALA A 214 14.43 8.04 22.76
N PRO A 215 15.11 6.90 22.98
CA PRO A 215 16.51 6.89 23.39
C PRO A 215 17.40 7.60 22.36
N GLU A 216 18.29 8.50 22.81
CA GLU A 216 19.25 9.18 21.93
C GLU A 216 20.12 8.21 21.13
N SER A 217 20.44 7.06 21.71
CA SER A 217 21.22 5.99 21.05
C SER A 217 20.47 5.27 19.92
N LEU A 218 19.16 5.46 19.77
CA LEU A 218 18.36 4.75 18.75
C LEU A 218 18.83 5.08 17.34
N ALA A 219 19.03 6.36 17.05
CA ALA A 219 19.51 6.82 15.75
C ALA A 219 20.90 6.26 15.42
N GLU A 220 21.83 6.36 16.37
CA GLU A 220 23.19 5.85 16.22
C GLU A 220 23.23 4.32 16.04
N ALA A 221 22.43 3.59 16.82
CA ALA A 221 22.33 2.14 16.69
C ALA A 221 21.80 1.70 15.32
N ASN A 222 20.81 2.42 14.77
CA ASN A 222 20.28 2.16 13.44
C ASN A 222 21.34 2.44 12.37
N GLU A 223 22.05 3.56 12.44
CA GLU A 223 23.12 3.91 11.51
C GLU A 223 24.24 2.85 11.51
N LEU A 224 24.68 2.38 12.68
CA LEU A 224 25.69 1.32 12.79
C LEU A 224 25.20 0.01 12.19
N LEU A 225 23.94 -0.35 12.43
CA LEU A 225 23.34 -1.57 11.86
C LEU A 225 23.35 -1.55 10.32
N PHE A 226 22.95 -0.44 9.73
CA PHE A 226 22.90 -0.32 8.28
C PHE A 226 24.29 -0.12 7.64
N ALA A 227 25.23 0.53 8.32
CA ALA A 227 26.62 0.62 7.87
C ALA A 227 27.29 -0.75 7.74
N SER A 228 26.94 -1.69 8.63
CA SER A 228 27.47 -3.06 8.60
C SER A 228 26.89 -3.94 7.50
N ARG A 229 25.81 -3.51 6.84
CA ARG A 229 25.13 -4.23 5.74
C ARG A 229 25.51 -3.75 4.35
N ARG A 230 26.28 -2.65 4.24
CA ARG A 230 26.80 -2.08 2.98
C ARG A 230 28.18 -2.65 2.67
#